data_e89bf8225ddfba03d1f6d24b35660d0e
#
_entry.id   e89bf8225ddfba03d1f6d24b35660d0e
#
_cell.length_a   1.000
_cell.length_b   1.000
_cell.length_c   1.000
_cell.angle_alpha   90.00
_cell.angle_beta   90.00
_cell.angle_gamma   90.00
#
_symmetry.space_group_name_H-M   'P 1'
#
loop_
_entity.id
_entity.type
_entity.pdbx_description
1 polymer ?
#
loop_
_entity_poly.entity_id
_entity_poly.type
_entity_poly.pdbx_seq_one_letter_code
_entity_poly.pdbx_strand_id
1 'polypeptide(L)'
;NKWQKDHWKSLEASYRSSPFFEYYEDDFYDFYHQKTNNLIDLNIEIIQKICVLIEADVTVIEEEVTHEKYSDLILAKKVSQPLYPNYHQVFHTKHGFINNLSVVDLLFNKGSQSLDYLLQLDK
;
A
#
# COMPACT_ATOMS: atom_id res chain seq x y z
N ASN A 1 18.17 -1.16 -11.14
CA ASN A 1 18.59 -1.32 -9.76
C ASN A 1 18.11 -2.66 -9.19
N LYS A 2 19.00 -3.35 -8.51
CA LYS A 2 18.69 -4.68 -8.00
C LYS A 2 17.52 -4.69 -7.00
N TRP A 3 17.45 -3.69 -6.13
CA TRP A 3 16.39 -3.66 -5.12
C TRP A 3 15.00 -3.50 -5.77
N GLN A 4 14.91 -2.73 -6.86
CA GLN A 4 13.65 -2.57 -7.57
C GLN A 4 13.18 -3.89 -8.16
N LYS A 5 14.10 -4.62 -8.77
CA LYS A 5 13.81 -5.92 -9.38
C LYS A 5 13.37 -6.95 -8.33
N ASP A 6 14.09 -7.00 -7.22
CA ASP A 6 13.77 -7.93 -6.13
C ASP A 6 12.42 -7.60 -5.50
N HIS A 7 12.14 -6.30 -5.30
CA HIS A 7 10.87 -5.86 -4.74
C HIS A 7 9.69 -6.20 -5.66
N TRP A 8 9.87 -5.97 -6.97
CA TRP A 8 8.83 -6.32 -7.94
C TRP A 8 8.52 -7.81 -7.94
N LYS A 9 9.54 -8.64 -7.89
CA LYS A 9 9.35 -10.10 -7.83
C LYS A 9 8.59 -10.52 -6.57
N SER A 10 8.90 -9.89 -5.44
CA SER A 10 8.18 -10.16 -4.20
C SER A 10 6.72 -9.77 -4.30
N LEU A 11 6.44 -8.63 -4.92
CA LEU A 11 5.09 -8.14 -5.12
C LEU A 11 4.29 -9.10 -6.01
N GLU A 12 4.89 -9.54 -7.12
CA GLU A 12 4.27 -10.53 -8.01
C GLU A 12 3.97 -11.83 -7.29
N ALA A 13 4.94 -12.35 -6.55
CA ALA A 13 4.78 -13.60 -5.82
C ALA A 13 3.67 -13.53 -4.78
N SER A 14 3.55 -12.37 -4.12
CA SER A 14 2.57 -12.18 -3.06
C SER A 14 1.16 -11.95 -3.58
N TYR A 15 1.01 -11.29 -4.74
CA TYR A 15 -0.29 -10.78 -5.17
C TYR A 15 -0.77 -11.27 -6.53
N ARG A 16 0.01 -12.10 -7.25
CA ARG A 16 -0.40 -12.59 -8.57
C ARG A 16 -1.78 -13.26 -8.55
N SER A 17 -2.12 -13.92 -7.44
CA SER A 17 -3.40 -14.60 -7.28
C SER A 17 -4.51 -13.72 -6.70
N SER A 18 -4.22 -12.48 -6.36
CA SER A 18 -5.24 -11.59 -5.82
C SER A 18 -6.19 -11.10 -6.92
N PRO A 19 -7.45 -10.75 -6.57
CA PRO A 19 -8.47 -10.44 -7.59
C PRO A 19 -8.14 -9.30 -8.54
N PHE A 20 -7.42 -8.29 -8.06
CA PHE A 20 -7.20 -7.06 -8.84
C PHE A 20 -5.74 -6.80 -9.17
N PHE A 21 -4.83 -7.73 -8.88
CA PHE A 21 -3.42 -7.48 -9.17
C PHE A 21 -3.19 -7.25 -10.66
N GLU A 22 -3.74 -8.11 -11.52
CA GLU A 22 -3.56 -7.95 -12.96
C GLU A 22 -4.14 -6.63 -13.47
N TYR A 23 -5.22 -6.18 -12.85
CA TYR A 23 -5.86 -4.92 -13.23
C TYR A 23 -4.94 -3.72 -12.97
N TYR A 24 -4.20 -3.74 -11.86
CA TYR A 24 -3.34 -2.63 -11.47
C TYR A 24 -1.86 -2.86 -11.75
N GLU A 25 -1.50 -4.01 -12.25
CA GLU A 25 -0.09 -4.40 -12.46
C GLU A 25 0.68 -3.35 -13.26
N ASP A 26 0.11 -2.90 -14.37
CA ASP A 26 0.78 -1.96 -15.27
C ASP A 26 0.98 -0.59 -14.61
N ASP A 27 0.08 -0.21 -13.71
CA ASP A 27 0.19 1.08 -13.00
C ASP A 27 1.41 1.13 -12.09
N PHE A 28 1.86 -0.01 -11.58
CA PHE A 28 3.01 -0.09 -10.69
C PHE A 28 4.29 -0.52 -11.39
N TYR A 29 4.18 -1.11 -12.57
CA TYR A 29 5.31 -1.69 -13.29
C TYR A 29 6.45 -0.70 -13.48
N ASP A 30 6.15 0.51 -13.92
CA ASP A 30 7.16 1.51 -14.24
C ASP A 30 7.98 1.95 -13.04
N PHE A 31 7.38 1.98 -11.85
CA PHE A 31 8.11 2.36 -10.63
C PHE A 31 9.25 1.40 -10.31
N TYR A 32 9.16 0.18 -10.77
CA TYR A 32 10.15 -0.86 -10.50
C TYR A 32 11.06 -1.17 -11.68
N HIS A 33 10.75 -0.63 -12.85
CA HIS A 33 11.51 -0.91 -14.08
C HIS A 33 12.16 0.31 -14.67
N GLN A 34 11.85 1.50 -14.18
CA GLN A 34 12.51 2.73 -14.58
C GLN A 34 13.63 3.08 -13.59
N LYS A 35 14.66 3.74 -14.11
CA LYS A 35 15.74 4.20 -13.26
C LYS A 35 15.25 5.33 -12.36
N THR A 36 15.52 5.22 -11.07
CA THR A 36 15.21 6.28 -10.11
C THR A 36 16.49 6.77 -9.46
N ASN A 37 16.58 8.09 -9.27
CA ASN A 37 17.73 8.73 -8.65
C ASN A 37 17.44 9.22 -7.24
N ASN A 38 16.16 9.29 -6.85
CA ASN A 38 15.77 9.85 -5.57
C ASN A 38 14.60 9.03 -5.00
N LEU A 39 14.84 8.38 -3.87
CA LEU A 39 13.84 7.53 -3.24
C LEU A 39 12.63 8.33 -2.74
N ILE A 40 12.85 9.55 -2.27
CA ILE A 40 11.74 10.40 -1.79
C ILE A 40 10.80 10.74 -2.95
N ASP A 41 11.37 11.12 -4.09
CA ASP A 41 10.56 11.45 -5.28
C ASP A 41 9.78 10.21 -5.75
N LEU A 42 10.42 9.05 -5.75
CA LEU A 42 9.76 7.80 -6.12
C LEU A 42 8.59 7.50 -5.17
N ASN A 43 8.81 7.65 -3.87
CA ASN A 43 7.77 7.38 -2.88
C ASN A 43 6.58 8.33 -3.04
N ILE A 44 6.84 9.60 -3.33
CA ILE A 44 5.76 10.58 -3.58
C ILE A 44 4.97 10.19 -4.82
N GLU A 45 5.65 9.78 -5.90
CA GLU A 45 4.98 9.34 -7.12
C GLU A 45 4.11 8.12 -6.88
N ILE A 46 4.60 7.16 -6.10
CA ILE A 46 3.82 5.95 -5.77
C ILE A 46 2.58 6.32 -4.94
N ILE A 47 2.74 7.18 -3.95
CA ILE A 47 1.61 7.62 -3.11
C ILE A 47 0.56 8.35 -3.97
N GLN A 48 1.01 9.24 -4.85
CA GLN A 48 0.10 9.95 -5.75
C GLN A 48 -0.65 8.98 -6.67
N LYS A 49 0.06 7.98 -7.21
CA LYS A 49 -0.57 6.96 -8.05
C LYS A 49 -1.61 6.17 -7.28
N ILE A 50 -1.31 5.76 -6.06
CA ILE A 50 -2.26 5.02 -5.22
C ILE A 50 -3.51 5.87 -4.97
N CYS A 51 -3.33 7.16 -4.66
CA CYS A 51 -4.47 8.05 -4.45
C CYS A 51 -5.36 8.16 -5.69
N VAL A 52 -4.76 8.22 -6.88
CA VAL A 52 -5.52 8.22 -8.13
C VAL A 52 -6.26 6.91 -8.31
N LEU A 53 -5.61 5.79 -8.07
CA LEU A 53 -6.21 4.47 -8.28
C LEU A 53 -7.36 4.17 -7.33
N ILE A 54 -7.31 4.67 -6.10
CA ILE A 54 -8.41 4.52 -5.15
C ILE A 54 -9.43 5.65 -5.26
N GLU A 55 -9.19 6.60 -6.17
CA GLU A 55 -10.07 7.75 -6.41
C GLU A 55 -10.20 8.68 -5.20
N ALA A 56 -9.13 8.81 -4.42
CA ALA A 56 -9.07 9.71 -3.28
C ALA A 56 -8.56 11.08 -3.74
N ASP A 57 -9.28 12.13 -3.39
CA ASP A 57 -8.88 13.51 -3.68
C ASP A 57 -7.97 14.00 -2.57
N VAL A 58 -6.69 13.69 -2.69
CA VAL A 58 -5.67 13.99 -1.68
C VAL A 58 -4.50 14.70 -2.33
N THR A 59 -4.04 15.77 -1.70
CA THR A 59 -2.83 16.46 -2.11
C THR A 59 -1.66 15.97 -1.27
N VAL A 60 -0.61 15.49 -1.95
CA VAL A 60 0.60 15.05 -1.27
C VAL A 60 1.56 16.25 -1.15
N ILE A 61 1.95 16.57 0.07
CA ILE A 61 2.92 17.63 0.33
C ILE A 61 4.13 17.04 1.03
N GLU A 62 5.30 17.62 0.73
CA GLU A 62 6.54 17.26 1.39
C GLU A 62 6.83 18.34 2.43
N GLU A 63 6.78 17.96 3.70
CA GLU A 63 6.95 18.90 4.79
C GLU A 63 7.71 18.22 5.92
N GLU A 64 8.65 18.94 6.49
CA GLU A 64 9.39 18.43 7.63
C GLU A 64 8.53 18.52 8.88
N VAL A 65 8.21 17.35 9.45
CA VAL A 65 7.39 17.24 10.66
C VAL A 65 8.20 16.55 11.74
N THR A 66 8.38 17.23 12.87
CA THR A 66 9.13 16.70 14.00
C THR A 66 8.22 16.43 15.19
N HIS A 67 7.16 15.65 14.99
CA HIS A 67 6.23 15.32 16.07
C HIS A 67 6.46 13.91 16.57
N GLU A 68 6.75 13.78 17.84
CA GLU A 68 6.93 12.48 18.49
C GLU A 68 5.70 11.58 18.35
N LYS A 69 4.51 12.15 18.27
CA LYS A 69 3.27 11.38 18.16
C LYS A 69 3.20 10.50 16.91
N TYR A 70 4.01 10.80 15.90
CA TYR A 70 4.05 9.98 14.68
C TYR A 70 5.10 8.88 14.72
N SER A 71 6.02 8.93 15.68
CA SER A 71 7.07 7.92 15.78
C SER A 71 6.49 6.55 16.13
N ASP A 72 5.39 6.49 16.85
CA ASP A 72 4.73 5.24 17.21
C ASP A 72 4.18 4.50 15.98
N LEU A 73 3.79 5.24 14.96
CA LEU A 73 3.31 4.64 13.71
C LEU A 73 4.44 3.97 12.92
N ILE A 74 5.66 4.44 13.11
CA ILE A 74 6.85 3.94 12.44
C ILE A 74 7.47 2.78 13.20
N LEU A 75 7.39 2.80 14.52
CA LEU A 75 8.00 1.79 15.38
C LEU A 75 7.07 0.58 15.56
N ALA A 76 7.26 -0.42 14.73
CA ALA A 76 6.40 -1.60 14.68
C ALA A 76 6.28 -2.38 16.00
N LYS A 77 7.20 -2.18 16.94
CA LYS A 77 7.24 -2.95 18.19
C LYS A 77 6.37 -2.40 19.31
N LYS A 78 5.90 -1.17 19.21
CA LYS A 78 5.24 -0.48 20.33
C LYS A 78 3.77 -0.18 20.12
N VAL A 79 3.26 -0.42 18.93
CA VAL A 79 1.91 0.01 18.59
C VAL A 79 0.91 -1.09 18.89
N SER A 80 -0.03 -0.77 19.79
CA SER A 80 -1.25 -1.54 19.92
C SER A 80 -2.11 -1.20 18.70
N GLN A 81 -2.18 -2.10 17.74
CA GLN A 81 -2.92 -1.85 16.51
C GLN A 81 -4.42 -1.98 16.76
N PRO A 82 -5.23 -1.02 16.31
CA PRO A 82 -6.68 -1.18 16.37
C PRO A 82 -7.12 -2.31 15.45
N LEU A 83 -8.24 -2.93 15.78
CA LEU A 83 -8.83 -3.95 14.93
C LEU A 83 -9.62 -3.28 13.81
N TYR A 84 -9.33 -3.64 12.59
CA TYR A 84 -10.01 -3.12 11.41
C TYR A 84 -10.98 -4.15 10.84
N PRO A 85 -12.01 -3.71 10.11
CA PRO A 85 -12.93 -4.64 9.45
C PRO A 85 -12.19 -5.59 8.53
N ASN A 86 -12.63 -6.86 8.51
CA ASN A 86 -12.04 -7.87 7.65
C ASN A 86 -12.38 -7.62 6.18
N TYR A 87 -11.44 -7.95 5.31
CA TYR A 87 -11.67 -8.04 3.88
C TYR A 87 -10.97 -9.29 3.34
N HIS A 88 -11.37 -9.74 2.16
CA HIS A 88 -10.75 -10.92 1.55
C HIS A 88 -9.27 -10.63 1.22
N GLN A 89 -8.39 -11.47 1.74
CA GLN A 89 -6.96 -11.43 1.44
C GLN A 89 -6.55 -12.74 0.76
N VAL A 90 -5.59 -12.65 -0.17
CA VAL A 90 -5.26 -13.78 -1.05
C VAL A 90 -4.83 -15.03 -0.29
N PHE A 91 -4.19 -14.87 0.88
CA PHE A 91 -3.75 -16.01 1.70
C PHE A 91 -4.59 -16.22 2.95
N HIS A 92 -5.83 -15.72 2.99
CA HIS A 92 -6.64 -15.79 4.19
C HIS A 92 -6.97 -17.23 4.62
N THR A 93 -7.05 -18.16 3.68
CA THR A 93 -7.30 -19.58 4.01
C THR A 93 -6.13 -20.22 4.76
N LYS A 94 -4.92 -19.68 4.56
CA LYS A 94 -3.70 -20.21 5.14
C LYS A 94 -3.34 -19.53 6.46
N HIS A 95 -3.57 -18.24 6.55
CA HIS A 95 -3.10 -17.41 7.68
C HIS A 95 -4.22 -16.69 8.42
N GLY A 96 -5.48 -16.80 7.96
CA GLY A 96 -6.57 -15.97 8.46
C GLY A 96 -6.41 -14.52 8.04
N PHE A 97 -7.28 -13.66 8.56
CA PHE A 97 -7.20 -12.22 8.29
C PHE A 97 -6.03 -11.62 9.06
N ILE A 98 -5.13 -10.95 8.34
CA ILE A 98 -4.02 -10.22 8.94
C ILE A 98 -4.40 -8.74 8.98
N ASN A 99 -4.46 -8.20 10.19
CA ASN A 99 -4.90 -6.83 10.43
C ASN A 99 -3.81 -5.81 10.05
N ASN A 100 -4.23 -4.70 9.47
CA ASN A 100 -3.37 -3.53 9.23
C ASN A 100 -2.20 -3.80 8.27
N LEU A 101 -2.49 -4.44 7.15
CA LEU A 101 -1.51 -4.55 6.07
C LEU A 101 -1.48 -3.27 5.24
N SER A 102 -0.54 -3.21 4.29
CA SER A 102 -0.38 -2.06 3.40
C SER A 102 -1.64 -1.77 2.59
N VAL A 103 -1.82 -0.49 2.19
CA VAL A 103 -2.89 -0.08 1.28
C VAL A 103 -2.80 -0.82 -0.06
N VAL A 104 -1.62 -1.28 -0.46
CA VAL A 104 -1.42 -2.06 -1.68
C VAL A 104 -2.13 -3.41 -1.56
N ASP A 105 -2.07 -4.04 -0.38
CA ASP A 105 -2.82 -5.26 -0.12
C ASP A 105 -4.32 -5.03 -0.29
N LEU A 106 -4.82 -3.94 0.28
CA LEU A 106 -6.22 -3.56 0.16
C LEU A 106 -6.60 -3.35 -1.30
N LEU A 107 -5.81 -2.59 -2.05
CA LEU A 107 -6.09 -2.28 -3.45
C LEU A 107 -6.16 -3.54 -4.31
N PHE A 108 -5.21 -4.46 -4.15
CA PHE A 108 -5.18 -5.68 -4.96
C PHE A 108 -6.31 -6.65 -4.60
N ASN A 109 -6.88 -6.55 -3.42
CA ASN A 109 -7.96 -7.43 -2.97
C ASN A 109 -9.35 -6.81 -3.09
N LYS A 110 -9.49 -5.49 -2.98
CA LYS A 110 -10.79 -4.81 -3.04
C LYS A 110 -10.98 -3.90 -4.25
N GLY A 111 -9.89 -3.54 -4.95
CA GLY A 111 -9.99 -2.73 -6.15
C GLY A 111 -10.69 -1.39 -5.90
N SER A 112 -11.71 -1.10 -6.70
CA SER A 112 -12.44 0.18 -6.64
C SER A 112 -13.20 0.40 -5.32
N GLN A 113 -13.36 -0.63 -4.50
CA GLN A 113 -14.00 -0.50 -3.19
C GLN A 113 -13.03 -0.14 -2.06
N SER A 114 -11.75 0.05 -2.40
CA SER A 114 -10.73 0.37 -1.40
C SER A 114 -11.00 1.67 -0.66
N LEU A 115 -11.43 2.71 -1.38
CA LEU A 115 -11.72 4.01 -0.75
C LEU A 115 -12.86 3.88 0.25
N ASP A 116 -13.93 3.17 -0.09
CA ASP A 116 -15.05 2.98 0.81
C ASP A 116 -14.62 2.30 2.09
N TYR A 117 -13.76 1.28 1.98
CA TYR A 117 -13.20 0.61 3.14
C TYR A 117 -12.41 1.58 4.03
N LEU A 118 -11.53 2.39 3.41
CA LEU A 118 -10.71 3.36 4.15
C LEU A 118 -11.56 4.42 4.85
N LEU A 119 -12.64 4.88 4.21
CA LEU A 119 -13.54 5.85 4.82
C LEU A 119 -14.26 5.31 6.05
N GLN A 120 -14.48 4.01 6.12
CA GLN A 120 -15.06 3.37 7.30
C GLN A 120 -14.13 3.40 8.51
N LEU A 121 -12.82 3.46 8.27
CA LEU A 121 -11.82 3.43 9.36
C LEU A 121 -11.78 4.73 10.15
N ASP A 122 -12.33 5.79 9.59
CA ASP A 122 -12.29 7.14 10.17
C ASP A 122 -13.40 7.38 11.19
N LYS A 123 -14.08 6.33 11.60
CA LYS A 123 -15.21 6.44 12.54
C LYS A 123 -14.88 5.92 13.94
#